data_dc5f5f9703ecebc7420079aa61add147
#
_entry.id   dc5f5f9703ecebc7420079aa61add147
#
_cell.length_a   1.000
_cell.length_b   1.000
_cell.length_c   1.000
_cell.angle_alpha   90.00
_cell.angle_beta   90.00
_cell.angle_gamma   90.00
#
_symmetry.space_group_name_H-M   'P 1'
#
loop_
_entity.id
_entity.type
_entity.pdbx_description
1 polymer ?
#
loop_
_entity_poly.entity_id
_entity_poly.type
_entity_poly.pdbx_seq_one_letter_code
_entity_poly.pdbx_strand_id
1 'polypeptide(L)'
;MDKILIIQDSPSVNAMLKFRLEKGGFSVETVETGEEGIEKTKVGQYQLILLDYNLPGMNGGQVCRILKGEDNTRNITIVFMSAKDEDKLSQITKEAGADGYISLPFDGKTFIEKITGFLKTRKS
;
A
#
# COMPACT_ATOMS: atom_id res chain seq x y z
N MET A 1 2.68 -16.01 7.46
CA MET A 1 3.43 -14.79 7.14
C MET A 1 2.56 -13.90 6.29
N ASP A 2 2.43 -12.65 6.69
CA ASP A 2 1.59 -11.72 5.92
C ASP A 2 2.27 -11.36 4.61
N LYS A 3 1.46 -11.25 3.57
CA LYS A 3 1.94 -10.92 2.23
C LYS A 3 1.54 -9.51 1.85
N ILE A 4 2.51 -8.73 1.43
CA ILE A 4 2.33 -7.32 1.09
C ILE A 4 2.62 -7.11 -0.39
N LEU A 5 1.74 -6.38 -1.06
CA LEU A 5 1.96 -5.93 -2.44
C LEU A 5 2.33 -4.46 -2.41
N ILE A 6 3.44 -4.10 -3.05
CA ILE A 6 3.84 -2.69 -3.18
C ILE A 6 3.56 -2.25 -4.61
N ILE A 7 2.84 -1.15 -4.76
CA ILE A 7 2.55 -0.54 -6.07
C ILE A 7 3.26 0.81 -6.09
N GLN A 8 4.38 0.87 -6.79
CA GLN A 8 5.27 2.02 -6.84
C GLN A 8 6.02 2.02 -8.17
N ASP A 9 6.06 3.14 -8.85
CA ASP A 9 6.65 3.22 -10.20
C ASP A 9 8.18 3.26 -10.24
N SER A 10 8.85 3.51 -9.12
CA SER A 10 10.31 3.54 -9.06
C SER A 10 10.88 2.17 -8.66
N PRO A 11 11.64 1.52 -9.55
CA PRO A 11 12.26 0.23 -9.20
C PRO A 11 13.20 0.32 -7.98
N SER A 12 13.91 1.42 -7.82
CA SER A 12 14.83 1.57 -6.69
C SER A 12 14.07 1.73 -5.37
N VAL A 13 12.95 2.45 -5.36
CA VAL A 13 12.11 2.57 -4.17
C VAL A 13 11.47 1.22 -3.84
N ASN A 14 10.99 0.50 -4.85
CA ASN A 14 10.45 -0.84 -4.65
C ASN A 14 11.48 -1.77 -4.00
N ALA A 15 12.71 -1.76 -4.50
CA ALA A 15 13.77 -2.61 -3.96
C ALA A 15 14.06 -2.27 -2.50
N MET A 16 14.13 -0.99 -2.17
CA MET A 16 14.39 -0.53 -0.81
C MET A 16 13.26 -0.97 0.14
N LEU A 17 12.01 -0.73 -0.25
CA LEU A 17 10.86 -1.07 0.57
C LEU A 17 10.73 -2.57 0.77
N LYS A 18 10.93 -3.33 -0.31
CA LYS A 18 10.89 -4.79 -0.24
C LYS A 18 11.93 -5.32 0.73
N PHE A 19 13.17 -4.83 0.63
CA PHE A 19 14.24 -5.24 1.52
C PHE A 19 13.87 -5.00 2.99
N ARG A 20 13.37 -3.82 3.31
CA ARG A 20 13.01 -3.48 4.69
C ARG A 20 11.88 -4.34 5.21
N LEU A 21 10.85 -4.56 4.40
CA LEU A 21 9.69 -5.36 4.82
C LEU A 21 10.04 -6.83 4.96
N GLU A 22 10.86 -7.36 4.06
CA GLU A 22 11.30 -8.76 4.17
C GLU A 22 12.14 -8.97 5.44
N LYS A 23 12.97 -8.00 5.79
CA LYS A 23 13.70 -8.05 7.06
C LYS A 23 12.76 -8.03 8.27
N GLY A 24 11.62 -7.40 8.12
CA GLY A 24 10.60 -7.37 9.17
C GLY A 24 9.74 -8.63 9.24
N GLY A 25 9.99 -9.61 8.39
CA GLY A 25 9.29 -10.88 8.44
C GLY A 25 8.11 -11.00 7.49
N PHE A 26 7.96 -10.06 6.55
CA PHE A 26 6.85 -10.09 5.59
C PHE A 26 7.26 -10.71 4.27
N SER A 27 6.29 -11.30 3.56
CA SER A 27 6.47 -11.71 2.17
C SER A 27 6.06 -10.54 1.29
N VAL A 28 6.86 -10.18 0.30
CA VAL A 28 6.64 -8.95 -0.47
C VAL A 28 6.72 -9.19 -1.96
N GLU A 29 5.75 -8.65 -2.69
CA GLU A 29 5.81 -8.57 -4.16
C GLU A 29 5.68 -7.11 -4.55
N THR A 30 6.27 -6.73 -5.68
CA THR A 30 6.24 -5.34 -6.16
C THR A 30 5.77 -5.29 -7.60
N VAL A 31 5.03 -4.22 -7.93
CA VAL A 31 4.66 -3.89 -9.31
C VAL A 31 4.84 -2.40 -9.51
N GLU A 32 4.87 -1.96 -10.76
CA GLU A 32 5.19 -0.58 -11.09
C GLU A 32 4.00 0.27 -11.53
N THR A 33 2.85 -0.35 -11.81
CA THR A 33 1.65 0.39 -12.24
C THR A 33 0.42 -0.05 -11.46
N GLY A 34 -0.58 0.82 -11.42
CA GLY A 34 -1.86 0.50 -10.79
C GLY A 34 -2.54 -0.68 -11.47
N GLU A 35 -2.49 -0.72 -12.79
CA GLU A 35 -3.08 -1.81 -13.58
C GLU A 35 -2.46 -3.16 -13.21
N GLU A 36 -1.12 -3.21 -13.13
CA GLU A 36 -0.44 -4.43 -12.72
C GLU A 36 -0.84 -4.84 -11.31
N GLY A 37 -1.00 -3.86 -10.42
CA GLY A 37 -1.41 -4.13 -9.04
C GLY A 37 -2.79 -4.78 -8.99
N ILE A 38 -3.73 -4.24 -9.75
CA ILE A 38 -5.09 -4.78 -9.80
C ILE A 38 -5.07 -6.22 -10.35
N GLU A 39 -4.28 -6.46 -11.41
CA GLU A 39 -4.16 -7.80 -11.96
C GLU A 39 -3.56 -8.80 -10.97
N LYS A 40 -2.55 -8.37 -10.20
CA LYS A 40 -1.94 -9.22 -9.18
C LYS A 40 -2.95 -9.65 -8.12
N THR A 41 -3.85 -8.77 -7.73
CA THR A 41 -4.84 -9.10 -6.69
C THR A 41 -5.86 -10.13 -7.15
N LYS A 42 -6.00 -10.35 -8.46
CA LYS A 42 -6.92 -11.35 -8.98
C LYS A 42 -6.40 -12.77 -8.81
N VAL A 43 -5.08 -12.95 -8.76
CA VAL A 43 -4.46 -14.27 -8.68
C VAL A 43 -3.73 -14.52 -7.37
N GLY A 44 -3.42 -13.49 -6.60
CA GLY A 44 -2.74 -13.62 -5.32
C GLY A 44 -3.59 -13.14 -4.17
N GLN A 45 -3.22 -13.56 -2.97
CA GLN A 45 -3.88 -13.11 -1.75
C GLN A 45 -2.92 -12.24 -0.96
N TYR A 46 -3.33 -11.01 -0.71
CA TYR A 46 -2.51 -10.05 0.02
C TYR A 46 -3.26 -9.55 1.24
N GLN A 47 -2.54 -9.36 2.33
CA GLN A 47 -3.11 -8.81 3.55
C GLN A 47 -3.05 -7.27 3.55
N LEU A 48 -2.06 -6.71 2.84
CA LEU A 48 -1.87 -5.27 2.79
C LEU A 48 -1.32 -4.85 1.43
N ILE A 49 -1.79 -3.72 0.93
CA ILE A 49 -1.23 -3.09 -0.27
C ILE A 49 -0.65 -1.74 0.14
N LEU A 50 0.63 -1.55 -0.11
CA LEU A 50 1.31 -0.28 0.09
C LEU A 50 1.32 0.42 -1.27
N LEU A 51 0.61 1.52 -1.38
CA LEU A 51 0.21 2.11 -2.66
C LEU A 51 0.68 3.55 -2.75
N ASP A 52 1.58 3.82 -3.69
CA ASP A 52 1.98 5.19 -3.95
C ASP A 52 0.80 5.96 -4.52
N TYR A 53 0.45 7.08 -3.92
CA TYR A 53 -0.67 7.88 -4.37
C TYR A 53 -0.39 8.53 -5.73
N ASN A 54 0.86 8.91 -6.00
CA ASN A 54 1.25 9.68 -7.19
C ASN A 54 1.76 8.80 -8.33
N LEU A 55 1.02 7.75 -8.67
CA LEU A 55 1.37 6.89 -9.80
C LEU A 55 1.06 7.59 -11.13
N PRO A 56 1.89 7.38 -12.16
CA PRO A 56 1.54 7.87 -13.50
C PRO A 56 0.38 7.05 -14.07
N GLY A 57 -0.42 7.66 -14.92
CA GLY A 57 -1.60 7.02 -15.48
C GLY A 57 -2.69 6.89 -14.44
N MET A 58 -3.02 5.65 -14.05
CA MET A 58 -4.01 5.41 -13.01
C MET A 58 -3.39 5.73 -11.64
N ASN A 59 -3.89 6.74 -10.94
CA ASN A 59 -3.33 7.16 -9.67
C ASN A 59 -3.81 6.26 -8.52
N GLY A 60 -3.18 6.46 -7.34
CA GLY A 60 -3.47 5.63 -6.17
C GLY A 60 -4.92 5.68 -5.72
N GLY A 61 -5.56 6.85 -5.82
CA GLY A 61 -6.97 6.98 -5.46
C GLY A 61 -7.87 6.12 -6.32
N GLN A 62 -7.61 6.09 -7.62
CA GLN A 62 -8.37 5.26 -8.55
C GLN A 62 -8.18 3.77 -8.27
N VAL A 63 -6.94 3.35 -8.03
CA VAL A 63 -6.64 1.95 -7.69
C VAL A 63 -7.39 1.55 -6.42
N CYS A 64 -7.33 2.40 -5.40
CA CYS A 64 -7.99 2.13 -4.12
C CYS A 64 -9.50 1.98 -4.29
N ARG A 65 -10.14 2.88 -5.04
CA ARG A 65 -11.59 2.80 -5.27
C ARG A 65 -11.99 1.52 -5.99
N ILE A 66 -11.20 1.11 -6.99
CA ILE A 66 -11.47 -0.13 -7.72
C ILE A 66 -11.37 -1.32 -6.78
N LEU A 67 -10.30 -1.40 -5.99
CA LEU A 67 -10.09 -2.53 -5.08
C LEU A 67 -11.14 -2.58 -3.97
N LYS A 68 -11.50 -1.42 -3.42
CA LYS A 68 -12.52 -1.37 -2.36
C LYS A 68 -13.93 -1.62 -2.89
N GLY A 69 -14.14 -1.45 -4.18
CA GLY A 69 -15.44 -1.70 -4.81
C GLY A 69 -15.70 -3.15 -5.18
N GLU A 70 -14.71 -4.03 -5.06
CA GLU A 70 -14.86 -5.43 -5.41
C GLU A 70 -14.85 -6.32 -4.18
N ASP A 71 -15.73 -7.33 -4.16
CA ASP A 71 -15.89 -8.23 -3.00
C ASP A 71 -14.60 -8.95 -2.64
N ASN A 72 -13.83 -9.36 -3.65
CA ASN A 72 -12.61 -10.15 -3.42
C ASN A 72 -11.45 -9.34 -2.83
N THR A 73 -11.49 -8.02 -2.94
CA THR A 73 -10.35 -7.17 -2.56
C THR A 73 -10.68 -6.12 -1.52
N ARG A 74 -11.97 -5.86 -1.25
CA ARG A 74 -12.33 -4.77 -0.34
C ARG A 74 -11.84 -4.95 1.10
N ASN A 75 -11.51 -6.16 1.50
CA ASN A 75 -11.00 -6.43 2.84
C ASN A 75 -9.49 -6.34 2.94
N ILE A 76 -8.79 -6.10 1.83
CA ILE A 76 -7.35 -5.89 1.86
C ILE A 76 -7.08 -4.52 2.48
N THR A 77 -6.15 -4.46 3.42
CA THR A 77 -5.75 -3.19 4.02
C THR A 77 -4.96 -2.39 3.00
N ILE A 78 -5.42 -1.19 2.66
CA ILE A 78 -4.75 -0.32 1.69
C ILE A 78 -4.17 0.88 2.42
N VAL A 79 -2.86 1.07 2.27
CA VAL A 79 -2.12 2.15 2.93
C VAL A 79 -1.46 2.99 1.84
N PHE A 80 -1.84 4.26 1.76
CA PHE A 80 -1.22 5.20 0.83
C PHE A 80 0.18 5.60 1.31
N MET A 81 1.03 5.90 0.35
CA MET A 81 2.38 6.39 0.58
C MET A 81 2.55 7.64 -0.27
N SER A 82 2.97 8.76 0.31
CA SER A 82 3.09 10.00 -0.43
C SER A 82 3.95 11.01 0.32
N ALA A 83 4.55 11.94 -0.44
CA ALA A 83 5.27 13.09 0.12
C ALA A 83 4.37 14.31 0.33
N LYS A 84 3.07 14.20 0.07
CA LYS A 84 2.12 15.30 0.33
C LYS A 84 2.05 15.58 1.83
N ASP A 85 1.65 16.80 2.20
CA ASP A 85 1.50 17.11 3.62
C ASP A 85 0.42 16.22 4.26
N GLU A 86 0.55 16.03 5.57
CA GLU A 86 -0.31 15.08 6.28
C GLU A 86 -1.79 15.43 6.24
N ASP A 87 -2.13 16.71 6.25
CA ASP A 87 -3.53 17.13 6.21
C ASP A 87 -4.19 16.72 4.91
N LYS A 88 -3.51 16.97 3.79
CA LYS A 88 -4.01 16.56 2.48
C LYS A 88 -4.06 15.05 2.34
N LEU A 89 -3.03 14.38 2.82
CA LEU A 89 -2.95 12.92 2.72
C LEU A 89 -4.04 12.25 3.56
N SER A 90 -4.32 12.79 4.75
CA SER A 90 -5.40 12.30 5.59
C SER A 90 -6.75 12.44 4.89
N GLN A 91 -7.00 13.59 4.26
CA GLN A 91 -8.26 13.82 3.54
C GLN A 91 -8.39 12.89 2.34
N ILE A 92 -7.34 12.75 1.54
CA ILE A 92 -7.32 11.85 0.38
C ILE A 92 -7.60 10.42 0.81
N THR A 93 -7.02 9.99 1.91
CA THR A 93 -7.20 8.65 2.46
C THR A 93 -8.66 8.38 2.78
N LYS A 94 -9.32 9.32 3.44
CA LYS A 94 -10.73 9.20 3.79
C LYS A 94 -11.61 9.17 2.54
N GLU A 95 -11.35 10.05 1.60
CA GLU A 95 -12.18 10.16 0.38
C GLU A 95 -12.08 8.92 -0.50
N ALA A 96 -10.91 8.31 -0.56
CA ALA A 96 -10.69 7.11 -1.38
C ALA A 96 -11.12 5.83 -0.67
N GLY A 97 -11.38 5.88 0.62
CA GLY A 97 -11.72 4.70 1.40
C GLY A 97 -10.53 3.82 1.76
N ALA A 98 -9.32 4.38 1.75
CA ALA A 98 -8.13 3.66 2.17
C ALA A 98 -8.11 3.51 3.69
N ASP A 99 -7.31 2.56 4.18
CA ASP A 99 -7.27 2.25 5.60
C ASP A 99 -6.26 3.09 6.37
N GLY A 100 -5.30 3.69 5.67
CA GLY A 100 -4.33 4.55 6.31
C GLY A 100 -3.35 5.15 5.31
N TYR A 101 -2.34 5.83 5.84
CA TYR A 101 -1.32 6.46 5.01
C TYR A 101 0.00 6.53 5.75
N ILE A 102 1.08 6.63 4.99
CA ILE A 102 2.43 6.87 5.51
C ILE A 102 3.00 8.05 4.76
N SER A 103 3.38 9.09 5.49
CA SER A 103 3.96 10.30 4.92
C SER A 103 5.47 10.11 4.71
N LEU A 104 5.96 10.50 3.54
CA LEU A 104 7.39 10.43 3.21
C LEU A 104 8.08 11.75 3.55
N PRO A 105 9.35 11.74 3.93
CA PRO A 105 10.19 10.57 4.18
C PRO A 105 9.84 9.88 5.50
N PHE A 106 10.18 8.61 5.63
CA PHE A 106 9.90 7.85 6.83
C PHE A 106 11.18 7.27 7.42
N ASP A 107 11.16 7.05 8.74
CA ASP A 107 12.20 6.33 9.45
C ASP A 107 11.95 4.83 9.31
N GLY A 108 13.00 4.04 9.03
CA GLY A 108 12.83 2.61 8.78
C GLY A 108 12.17 1.84 9.91
N LYS A 109 12.50 2.15 11.15
CA LYS A 109 11.90 1.50 12.31
C LYS A 109 10.42 1.87 12.43
N THR A 110 10.10 3.16 12.32
CA THR A 110 8.73 3.65 12.38
C THR A 110 7.88 3.06 11.26
N PHE A 111 8.46 2.91 10.07
CA PHE A 111 7.77 2.33 8.93
C PHE A 111 7.28 0.91 9.24
N ILE A 112 8.18 0.06 9.75
CA ILE A 112 7.82 -1.32 10.08
C ILE A 112 6.76 -1.36 11.18
N GLU A 113 6.88 -0.49 12.19
CA GLU A 113 5.90 -0.40 13.27
C GLU A 113 4.52 -0.02 12.76
N LYS A 114 4.45 0.93 11.82
CA LYS A 114 3.18 1.35 11.23
C LYS A 114 2.54 0.23 10.41
N ILE A 115 3.33 -0.45 9.59
CA ILE A 115 2.82 -1.57 8.79
C ILE A 115 2.28 -2.67 9.70
N THR A 116 3.02 -3.02 10.74
CA THR A 116 2.57 -4.01 11.72
C THR A 116 1.27 -3.58 12.38
N GLY A 117 1.16 -2.31 12.73
CA GLY A 117 -0.05 -1.76 13.34
C GLY A 117 -1.27 -1.86 12.44
N PHE A 118 -1.12 -1.54 11.16
CA PHE A 118 -2.22 -1.66 10.20
C PHE A 118 -2.68 -3.12 10.06
N LEU A 119 -1.74 -4.05 10.03
CA LEU A 119 -2.07 -5.47 9.92
C LEU A 119 -2.78 -6.01 11.16
N LYS A 120 -2.42 -5.54 12.33
CA LYS A 120 -3.11 -5.92 13.58
C LYS A 120 -4.54 -5.42 13.59
N THR A 121 -4.76 -4.18 13.15
CA THR A 121 -6.08 -3.57 13.15
C THR A 121 -7.05 -4.32 12.24
N ARG A 122 -6.57 -4.82 11.08
CA ARG A 122 -7.44 -5.52 10.15
C ARG A 122 -8.01 -6.84 10.68
N LYS A 123 -7.41 -7.39 11.72
CA LYS A 123 -7.83 -8.67 12.30
C LYS A 123 -8.96 -8.55 13.32
N SER A 124 -9.28 -7.33 13.70
CA SER A 124 -10.33 -7.09 14.69
C SER A 124 -11.71 -6.96 14.07
#